data_1bc4e35a2dfafd08b506e34c9d98ace7
#
_entry.id   1bc4e35a2dfafd08b506e34c9d98ace7
#
_cell.length_a   1.000
_cell.length_b   1.000
_cell.length_c   1.000
_cell.angle_alpha   90.00
_cell.angle_beta   90.00
_cell.angle_gamma   90.00
#
_symmetry.space_group_name_H-M   'P 1'
#
loop_
_entity.id
_entity.type
_entity.pdbx_description
1 polymer ?
#
loop_
_entity_poly.entity_id
_entity_poly.type
_entity_poly.pdbx_seq_one_letter_code
_entity_poly.pdbx_strand_id
1 'polypeptide(L)' 'MPGADSRASQPASGEPVDLGLLFHRLNNQLGIILANAELLESKAADEMSRARATQVVSSVLDAMATAREIRLRTRPS' A
#
# COMPACT_ATOMS: atom_id res chain seq x y z
N MET A 1 25.87 19.34 6.65
CA MET A 1 25.47 18.85 6.58
C MET A 1 24.96 18.31 6.12
N PRO A 2 25.11 18.20 5.79
CA PRO A 2 24.54 17.76 5.15
C PRO A 2 23.80 16.87 5.38
N GLY A 3 24.13 16.28 5.34
CA GLY A 3 23.41 15.27 5.46
C GLY A 3 22.32 15.50 6.05
N ALA A 4 22.46 16.25 6.50
CA ALA A 4 21.43 16.55 7.12
C ALA A 4 20.29 16.27 6.39
N ASP A 5 20.43 16.22 5.35
CA ASP A 5 19.44 16.09 4.72
C ASP A 5 18.66 14.98 4.75
N SER A 6 19.15 13.89 4.71
CA SER A 6 18.34 12.75 4.85
C SER A 6 17.72 12.78 6.16
N ARG A 7 18.29 13.42 7.05
CA ARG A 7 17.74 13.42 8.30
C ARG A 7 16.56 14.30 8.33
N ALA A 8 16.49 15.24 7.47
CA ALA A 8 15.37 16.10 7.43
C ALA A 8 14.12 15.38 7.03
N SER A 9 14.22 14.28 6.38
CA SER A 9 13.03 13.55 6.00
C SER A 9 12.57 12.62 7.08
N GLN A 10 13.29 12.54 8.18
CA GLN A 10 12.89 11.68 9.26
C GLN A 10 12.37 12.49 10.40
N PRO A 11 11.52 11.92 11.21
CA PRO A 11 11.05 12.64 12.37
C PRO A 11 12.22 12.99 13.26
N ALA A 12 12.17 14.11 13.84
CA ALA A 12 13.18 14.49 14.79
C ALA A 12 13.11 13.56 15.97
N SER A 13 14.20 13.49 16.64
CA SER A 13 14.25 12.67 17.81
C SER A 13 13.15 13.03 18.75
N GLY A 14 12.36 12.12 19.12
CA GLY A 14 11.26 12.36 20.03
C GLY A 14 9.95 12.66 19.35
N GLU A 15 9.95 12.85 18.07
CA GLU A 15 8.70 13.08 17.38
C GLU A 15 8.10 11.79 16.91
N PRO A 16 6.80 11.59 17.09
CA PRO A 16 6.19 10.34 16.67
C PRO A 16 6.03 10.32 15.15
N VAL A 17 6.08 9.14 14.62
CA VAL A 17 5.76 8.93 13.22
C VAL A 17 4.25 8.97 13.08
N ASP A 18 3.77 9.61 12.04
CA ASP A 18 2.34 9.65 11.80
C ASP A 18 1.94 8.40 11.03
N LEU A 19 1.64 7.35 11.77
CA LEU A 19 1.26 6.08 11.16
C LEU A 19 -0.06 6.18 10.41
N GLY A 20 -0.97 7.01 10.90
CA GLY A 20 -2.24 7.18 10.22
C GLY A 20 -2.06 7.71 8.81
N LEU A 21 -1.17 8.69 8.67
CA LEU A 21 -0.89 9.25 7.36
C LEU A 21 -0.21 8.24 6.46
N LEU A 22 0.73 7.47 7.02
CA LEU A 22 1.40 6.44 6.23
C LEU A 22 0.43 5.36 5.77
N PHE A 23 -0.48 4.95 6.64
CA PHE A 23 -1.47 3.97 6.23
C PHE A 23 -2.41 4.51 5.18
N HIS A 24 -2.74 5.79 5.27
CA HIS A 24 -3.57 6.41 4.26
C HIS A 24 -2.88 6.41 2.90
N ARG A 25 -1.60 6.72 2.88
CA ARG A 25 -0.82 6.69 1.65
C ARG A 25 -0.70 5.28 1.10
N LEU A 26 -0.46 4.32 1.96
CA LEU A 26 -0.36 2.94 1.54
C LEU A 26 -1.67 2.46 0.93
N ASN A 27 -2.78 2.77 1.56
CA ASN A 27 -4.07 2.38 1.04
C ASN A 27 -4.35 3.01 -0.31
N ASN A 28 -3.95 4.26 -0.48
CA ASN A 28 -4.11 4.91 -1.78
C ASN A 28 -3.29 4.22 -2.85
N GLN A 29 -2.06 3.83 -2.52
CA GLN A 29 -1.20 3.14 -3.46
C GLN A 29 -1.76 1.78 -3.82
N LEU A 30 -2.23 1.05 -2.82
CA LEU A 30 -2.83 -0.24 -3.06
C LEU A 30 -4.11 -0.11 -3.91
N GLY A 31 -4.88 0.95 -3.67
CA GLY A 31 -6.08 1.20 -4.45
C GLY A 31 -5.76 1.45 -5.92
N ILE A 32 -4.67 2.16 -6.19
CA ILE A 32 -4.26 2.41 -7.57
C ILE A 32 -3.84 1.10 -8.24
N ILE A 33 -3.10 0.26 -7.52
CA ILE A 33 -2.69 -1.03 -8.07
C ILE A 33 -3.92 -1.88 -8.34
N LEU A 34 -4.87 -1.88 -7.43
CA LEU A 34 -6.08 -2.65 -7.60
C LEU A 34 -6.86 -2.21 -8.84
N ALA A 35 -7.02 -0.90 -9.02
CA ALA A 35 -7.74 -0.37 -10.17
C ALA A 35 -7.06 -0.78 -11.48
N ASN A 36 -5.74 -0.71 -11.50
CA ASN A 36 -5.00 -1.10 -12.71
C ASN A 36 -5.10 -2.60 -12.96
N ALA A 37 -5.05 -3.39 -11.91
CA ALA A 37 -5.14 -4.84 -12.05
C ALA A 37 -6.54 -5.24 -12.53
N GLU A 38 -7.56 -4.58 -12.03
CA GLU A 38 -8.92 -4.86 -12.49
C GLU A 38 -9.12 -4.47 -13.94
N LEU A 39 -8.49 -3.38 -14.36
CA LEU A 39 -8.56 -2.97 -15.73
C LEU A 39 -7.87 -4.00 -16.63
N LEU A 40 -6.70 -4.47 -16.20
CA LEU A 40 -6.01 -5.51 -16.96
C LEU A 40 -6.84 -6.78 -17.05
N GLU A 41 -7.48 -7.14 -15.95
CA GLU A 41 -8.32 -8.33 -15.92
C GLU A 41 -9.46 -8.21 -16.91
N SER A 42 -10.12 -7.07 -16.94
CA SER A 42 -11.27 -6.90 -17.83
C SER A 42 -10.87 -6.81 -19.30
N LYS A 43 -9.63 -6.41 -19.57
CA LYS A 43 -9.17 -6.28 -20.96
C LYS A 43 -8.30 -7.43 -21.42
N ALA A 44 -8.12 -8.43 -20.58
CA ALA A 44 -7.26 -9.55 -20.95
C ALA A 44 -7.84 -10.30 -22.14
N ALA A 45 -6.97 -10.58 -23.11
CA ALA A 45 -7.39 -11.21 -24.34
C ALA A 45 -7.41 -12.72 -24.24
N ASP A 46 -6.66 -13.29 -23.33
CA ASP A 46 -6.57 -14.75 -23.21
C ASP A 46 -6.69 -15.15 -21.76
N GLU A 47 -6.91 -16.45 -21.58
CA GLU A 47 -7.14 -17.00 -20.25
C GLU A 47 -5.93 -16.85 -19.32
N MET A 48 -4.75 -17.00 -19.87
CA MET A 48 -3.56 -16.91 -19.02
C MET A 48 -3.35 -15.49 -18.51
N SER A 49 -3.52 -14.50 -19.37
CA SER A 49 -3.42 -13.11 -18.97
C SER A 49 -4.48 -12.76 -17.94
N ARG A 50 -5.68 -13.28 -18.15
CA ARG A 50 -6.77 -13.02 -17.22
C ARG A 50 -6.47 -13.66 -15.86
N ALA A 51 -5.96 -14.89 -15.86
CA ALA A 51 -5.65 -15.57 -14.62
C ALA A 51 -4.57 -14.82 -13.84
N ARG A 52 -3.59 -14.27 -14.55
CA ARG A 52 -2.56 -13.50 -13.88
C ARG A 52 -3.09 -12.22 -13.28
N ALA A 53 -3.95 -11.53 -14.03
CA ALA A 53 -4.54 -10.30 -13.51
C ALA A 53 -5.41 -10.60 -12.29
N THR A 54 -6.15 -11.71 -12.32
CA THR A 54 -6.97 -12.11 -11.18
C THR A 54 -6.10 -12.39 -9.97
N GLN A 55 -4.94 -13.00 -10.16
CA GLN A 55 -3.99 -13.23 -9.09
C GLN A 55 -3.51 -11.92 -8.48
N VAL A 56 -3.22 -10.93 -9.32
CA VAL A 56 -2.78 -9.64 -8.81
C VAL A 56 -3.89 -8.98 -8.00
N VAL A 57 -5.12 -9.03 -8.50
CA VAL A 57 -6.26 -8.47 -7.77
C VAL A 57 -6.38 -9.11 -6.40
N SER A 58 -6.30 -10.44 -6.36
CA SER A 58 -6.41 -11.17 -5.12
C SER A 58 -5.28 -10.79 -4.16
N SER A 59 -4.06 -10.68 -4.67
CA SER A 59 -2.92 -10.33 -3.84
C SER A 59 -3.04 -8.92 -3.27
N VAL A 60 -3.56 -7.99 -4.06
CA VAL A 60 -3.73 -6.62 -3.57
C VAL A 60 -4.79 -6.58 -2.48
N LEU A 61 -5.88 -7.32 -2.67
CA LEU A 61 -6.92 -7.35 -1.65
C LEU A 61 -6.39 -7.94 -0.35
N ASP A 62 -5.56 -8.97 -0.45
CA ASP A 62 -4.92 -9.54 0.72
C ASP A 62 -3.98 -8.53 1.39
N ALA A 63 -3.23 -7.79 0.59
CA ALA A 63 -2.32 -6.79 1.13
C ALA A 63 -3.09 -5.68 1.86
N MET A 64 -4.22 -5.30 1.30
CA MET A 64 -5.05 -4.27 1.95
C MET A 64 -5.59 -4.79 3.28
N ALA A 65 -5.99 -6.04 3.32
CA ALA A 65 -6.47 -6.64 4.56
C ALA A 65 -5.34 -6.71 5.59
N THR A 66 -4.14 -7.06 5.16
CA THR A 66 -3.00 -7.12 6.07
C THR A 66 -2.64 -5.74 6.60
N ALA A 67 -2.65 -4.74 5.74
CA ALA A 67 -2.36 -3.37 6.16
C ALA A 67 -3.37 -2.91 7.22
N ARG A 68 -4.63 -3.26 7.01
CA ARG A 68 -5.67 -2.91 7.95
C ARG A 68 -5.48 -3.62 9.28
N GLU A 69 -5.07 -4.88 9.22
CA GLU A 69 -4.80 -5.64 10.42
C GLU A 69 -3.66 -5.01 11.22
N ILE A 70 -2.60 -4.63 10.54
CA ILE A 70 -1.47 -3.98 11.20
C ILE A 70 -1.92 -2.69 11.87
N ARG A 71 -2.70 -1.91 11.15
CA ARG A 71 -3.16 -0.65 11.70
C ARG A 71 -4.02 -0.85 12.94
N LEU A 72 -4.89 -1.85 12.92
CA LEU A 72 -5.74 -2.11 14.06
C LEU A 72 -4.94 -2.56 15.27
N ARG A 73 -3.86 -3.29 15.03
CA ARG A 73 -3.05 -3.77 16.13
C ARG A 73 -2.07 -2.75 16.67
N THR A 74 -1.75 -1.74 15.88
CA THR A 74 -0.81 -0.72 16.34
C THR A 74 -1.49 0.55 16.79
N ARG A 75 -2.81 0.59 16.75
CA ARG A 75 -3.54 1.73 17.16
C ARG A 75 -3.43 1.91 18.66
N PRO A 76 -3.23 3.12 19.14
CA PRO A 76 -3.20 3.33 20.60
C PRO A 76 -4.57 3.05 21.17
N SER A 77 -4.59 2.53 22.34
CA SER A 77 -5.86 2.21 22.98
C SER A 77 -6.49 3.38 23.65
#